data_0f65c9200af8590ba1689e341c2855a9
#
_entry.id   0f65c9200af8590ba1689e341c2855a9
#
_cell.length_a   1.000
_cell.length_b   1.000
_cell.length_c   1.000
_cell.angle_alpha   90.00
_cell.angle_beta   90.00
_cell.angle_gamma   90.00
#
_symmetry.space_group_name_H-M   'P 1'
#
loop_
_entity.id
_entity.type
_entity.pdbx_description
1 polymer ?
#
loop_
_entity_poly.entity_id
_entity_poly.type
_entity_poly.pdbx_seq_one_letter_code
_entity_poly.pdbx_strand_id
1 'polypeptide(L)'
;MVACRGCTSQPSVGLPPHVPSGGDYIILPRPAVFDSPPPARIEPADAKWLAQGYRPWRYIVVHHSATAGWNAQVFDEFHRLKRGWDELGYHFVITNGNGGPDGLVEVGSRWNVQKWGAHTGGTPDNEYNEYGIGICLVGDFTDSLPSQAQMESLRRLLEYLSARYGIPARNIIGHRDAPGAKTQCPGEAFWRHMQANSLVPS
;
A
#
# COMPACT_ATOMS: atom_id res chain seq x y z
N MET A 1 14.35 -8.61 19.51
CA MET A 1 14.66 -8.54 18.07
C MET A 1 14.00 -9.72 17.38
N VAL A 2 12.74 -9.60 16.98
CA VAL A 2 12.06 -10.63 16.21
C VAL A 2 12.04 -10.16 14.75
N ALA A 3 12.99 -10.65 13.97
CA ALA A 3 13.02 -10.42 12.54
C ALA A 3 11.86 -11.18 11.89
N CYS A 4 11.07 -10.52 11.08
CA CYS A 4 10.06 -11.14 10.22
C CYS A 4 10.78 -12.17 9.32
N ARG A 5 10.79 -13.45 9.71
CA ARG A 5 11.33 -14.54 8.91
C ARG A 5 10.32 -14.87 7.83
N GLY A 6 10.60 -14.51 6.59
CA GLY A 6 9.75 -14.93 5.48
C GLY A 6 9.85 -14.16 4.18
N CYS A 7 10.84 -13.27 4.00
CA CYS A 7 11.14 -12.75 2.67
C CYS A 7 12.39 -13.44 2.13
N THR A 8 12.18 -14.50 1.38
CA THR A 8 13.24 -15.15 0.60
C THR A 8 13.65 -14.24 -0.57
N SER A 9 14.93 -14.28 -0.89
CA SER A 9 15.61 -13.60 -1.98
C SER A 9 14.81 -13.58 -3.29
N GLN A 10 14.74 -12.40 -3.93
CA GLN A 10 14.24 -12.28 -5.30
C GLN A 10 15.12 -13.10 -6.24
N PRO A 11 14.52 -13.82 -7.21
CA PRO A 11 15.27 -14.35 -8.33
C PRO A 11 15.77 -13.18 -9.20
N SER A 12 17.02 -13.28 -9.65
CA SER A 12 17.62 -12.39 -10.64
C SER A 12 16.74 -12.34 -11.88
N VAL A 13 16.33 -11.14 -12.29
CA VAL A 13 15.56 -10.91 -13.51
C VAL A 13 16.51 -11.18 -14.70
N GLY A 14 16.34 -12.34 -15.34
CA GLY A 14 16.93 -12.62 -16.65
C GLY A 14 16.31 -11.68 -17.68
N LEU A 15 17.14 -11.17 -18.61
CA LEU A 15 16.70 -10.39 -19.74
C LEU A 15 15.63 -11.15 -20.54
N PRO A 16 14.59 -10.48 -21.06
CA PRO A 16 13.55 -11.12 -21.83
C PRO A 16 14.13 -11.70 -23.13
N PRO A 17 13.61 -12.84 -23.61
CA PRO A 17 14.06 -13.42 -24.87
C PRO A 17 13.72 -12.52 -26.05
N HIS A 18 14.61 -12.53 -27.03
CA HIS A 18 14.54 -11.83 -28.31
C HIS A 18 13.17 -12.04 -28.99
N VAL A 19 12.46 -10.95 -29.28
CA VAL A 19 11.20 -10.97 -30.01
C VAL A 19 11.50 -11.18 -31.49
N PRO A 20 10.98 -12.20 -32.17
CA PRO A 20 11.11 -12.31 -33.62
C PRO A 20 10.27 -11.25 -34.31
N SER A 21 10.88 -10.54 -35.27
CA SER A 21 10.22 -9.59 -36.13
C SER A 21 9.38 -10.32 -37.19
N GLY A 22 8.07 -10.02 -37.21
CA GLY A 22 7.17 -10.40 -38.31
C GLY A 22 6.04 -11.33 -37.87
N GLY A 23 4.93 -10.76 -37.43
CA GLY A 23 3.66 -11.43 -37.25
C GLY A 23 2.56 -10.38 -37.11
N ASP A 24 1.48 -10.53 -37.87
CA ASP A 24 0.32 -9.64 -37.86
C ASP A 24 -0.25 -9.49 -36.45
N TYR A 25 -0.03 -8.32 -35.85
CA TYR A 25 -0.66 -7.98 -34.57
C TYR A 25 -2.15 -7.76 -34.79
N ILE A 26 -2.97 -8.67 -34.30
CA ILE A 26 -4.41 -8.42 -34.14
C ILE A 26 -4.54 -7.29 -33.11
N ILE A 27 -4.84 -6.08 -33.58
CA ILE A 27 -5.19 -4.97 -32.70
C ILE A 27 -6.57 -5.32 -32.11
N LEU A 28 -6.57 -5.86 -30.90
CA LEU A 28 -7.79 -6.01 -30.13
C LEU A 28 -8.36 -4.60 -29.88
N PRO A 29 -9.68 -4.38 -30.09
CA PRO A 29 -10.28 -3.09 -29.82
C PRO A 29 -9.97 -2.72 -28.36
N ARG A 30 -9.49 -1.48 -28.12
CA ARG A 30 -9.36 -0.92 -26.80
C ARG A 30 -10.68 -1.16 -26.05
N PRO A 31 -10.68 -1.72 -24.83
CA PRO A 31 -11.90 -1.76 -24.04
C PRO A 31 -12.42 -0.33 -23.97
N ALA A 32 -13.72 -0.16 -24.18
CA ALA A 32 -14.39 1.12 -24.15
C ALA A 32 -13.98 1.86 -22.88
N VAL A 33 -13.36 3.01 -23.05
CA VAL A 33 -13.15 3.95 -21.95
C VAL A 33 -14.56 4.33 -21.54
N PHE A 34 -15.02 3.80 -20.41
CA PHE A 34 -16.24 4.32 -19.81
C PHE A 34 -15.95 5.78 -19.50
N ASP A 35 -16.61 6.69 -20.23
CA ASP A 35 -16.73 8.10 -19.90
C ASP A 35 -17.58 8.22 -18.62
N SER A 36 -17.06 7.73 -17.52
CA SER A 36 -17.56 8.10 -16.21
C SER A 36 -17.13 9.56 -15.99
N PRO A 37 -18.06 10.43 -15.61
CA PRO A 37 -17.69 11.79 -15.25
C PRO A 37 -16.53 11.73 -14.24
N PRO A 38 -15.56 12.63 -14.33
CA PRO A 38 -14.45 12.63 -13.35
C PRO A 38 -15.07 12.66 -11.94
N PRO A 39 -14.60 11.81 -11.02
CA PRO A 39 -15.14 11.76 -9.67
C PRO A 39 -15.13 13.18 -9.11
N ALA A 40 -16.16 13.51 -8.35
CA ALA A 40 -16.28 14.81 -7.69
C ALA A 40 -14.92 15.16 -7.08
N ARG A 41 -14.47 16.41 -7.28
CA ARG A 41 -13.17 16.87 -6.81
C ARG A 41 -13.13 16.77 -5.28
N ILE A 42 -12.61 15.65 -4.79
CA ILE A 42 -12.48 15.42 -3.36
C ILE A 42 -11.13 16.03 -2.95
N GLU A 43 -11.22 17.09 -2.18
CA GLU A 43 -10.03 17.73 -1.64
C GLU A 43 -9.43 16.82 -0.54
N PRO A 44 -8.11 16.58 -0.55
CA PRO A 44 -7.47 15.81 0.50
C PRO A 44 -7.57 16.56 1.84
N ALA A 45 -7.68 15.83 2.94
CA ALA A 45 -7.61 16.41 4.29
C ALA A 45 -6.24 17.03 4.59
N ASP A 46 -5.20 16.63 3.85
CA ASP A 46 -3.86 17.24 3.86
C ASP A 46 -3.37 17.40 2.41
N ALA A 47 -2.92 18.60 2.07
CA ALA A 47 -2.36 18.90 0.74
C ALA A 47 -1.17 18.01 0.36
N LYS A 48 -0.45 17.44 1.33
CA LYS A 48 0.63 16.48 1.11
C LYS A 48 0.17 15.17 0.50
N TRP A 49 -1.14 14.85 0.57
CA TRP A 49 -1.68 13.64 -0.05
C TRP A 49 -1.88 13.80 -1.57
N LEU A 50 -1.75 15.02 -2.11
CA LEU A 50 -1.77 15.24 -3.55
C LEU A 50 -0.50 14.67 -4.18
N ALA A 51 -0.67 13.75 -5.14
CA ALA A 51 0.43 13.21 -5.90
C ALA A 51 0.66 14.00 -7.20
N GLN A 52 1.88 14.01 -7.66
CA GLN A 52 2.24 14.50 -9.00
C GLN A 52 2.09 13.35 -10.00
N GLY A 53 1.03 13.38 -10.80
CA GLY A 53 0.77 12.35 -11.80
C GLY A 53 -0.41 11.44 -11.45
N TYR A 54 -0.56 10.38 -12.24
CA TYR A 54 -1.66 9.41 -12.13
C TYR A 54 -1.13 8.00 -12.33
N ARG A 55 -1.64 7.06 -11.50
CA ARG A 55 -1.47 5.63 -11.67
C ARG A 55 -2.84 4.96 -11.47
N PRO A 56 -3.19 3.92 -12.25
CA PRO A 56 -4.47 3.22 -12.12
C PRO A 56 -4.47 2.28 -10.91
N TRP A 57 -4.47 2.86 -9.70
CA TRP A 57 -4.54 2.10 -8.46
C TRP A 57 -5.84 1.31 -8.37
N ARG A 58 -5.76 0.07 -7.91
CA ARG A 58 -6.88 -0.88 -7.82
C ARG A 58 -7.13 -1.35 -6.40
N TYR A 59 -6.12 -1.31 -5.56
CA TYR A 59 -6.14 -1.84 -4.19
C TYR A 59 -5.58 -0.82 -3.21
N ILE A 60 -6.01 -0.94 -1.96
CA ILE A 60 -5.29 -0.37 -0.82
C ILE A 60 -4.93 -1.54 0.09
N VAL A 61 -3.64 -1.66 0.39
CA VAL A 61 -3.12 -2.73 1.26
C VAL A 61 -2.68 -2.12 2.57
N VAL A 62 -3.35 -2.54 3.65
CA VAL A 62 -3.09 -2.07 5.01
C VAL A 62 -2.09 -2.99 5.70
N HIS A 63 -1.07 -2.40 6.29
CA HIS A 63 0.02 -3.07 6.99
C HIS A 63 0.16 -2.58 8.42
N HIS A 64 0.80 -3.39 9.26
CA HIS A 64 1.45 -2.92 10.47
C HIS A 64 2.97 -3.05 10.34
N SER A 65 3.69 -2.27 11.14
CA SER A 65 5.15 -2.35 11.14
C SER A 65 5.70 -3.51 11.96
N ALA A 66 4.90 -4.07 12.87
CA ALA A 66 5.32 -5.01 13.92
C ALA A 66 6.50 -4.47 14.77
N THR A 67 6.55 -3.14 14.98
CA THR A 67 7.54 -2.44 15.80
C THR A 67 6.84 -1.53 16.80
N ALA A 68 7.49 -1.24 17.95
CA ALA A 68 6.93 -0.38 18.96
C ALA A 68 6.88 1.12 18.57
N GLY A 69 7.70 1.53 17.62
CA GLY A 69 7.79 2.91 17.16
C GLY A 69 8.47 2.97 15.79
N TRP A 70 8.89 4.11 15.37
CA TRP A 70 9.57 4.51 14.13
C TRP A 70 8.69 5.45 13.30
N ASN A 71 9.20 5.88 12.16
CA ASN A 71 8.54 6.77 11.21
C ASN A 71 8.97 6.44 9.78
N ALA A 72 8.46 7.17 8.80
CA ALA A 72 8.74 6.90 7.40
C ALA A 72 10.25 6.97 7.07
N GLN A 73 10.97 7.93 7.67
CA GLN A 73 12.40 8.07 7.46
C GLN A 73 13.18 6.86 7.99
N VAL A 74 12.88 6.40 9.21
CA VAL A 74 13.56 5.24 9.81
C VAL A 74 13.26 3.96 9.01
N PHE A 75 12.02 3.80 8.53
CA PHE A 75 11.67 2.68 7.64
C PHE A 75 12.39 2.77 6.29
N ASP A 76 12.52 3.96 5.71
CA ASP A 76 13.27 4.16 4.45
C ASP A 76 14.75 3.74 4.63
N GLU A 77 15.39 4.21 5.66
CA GLU A 77 16.78 3.82 6.00
C GLU A 77 16.91 2.31 6.20
N PHE A 78 15.99 1.69 6.94
CA PHE A 78 15.96 0.24 7.14
C PHE A 78 15.79 -0.52 5.83
N HIS A 79 14.86 -0.08 4.97
CA HIS A 79 14.61 -0.70 3.68
C HIS A 79 15.83 -0.62 2.76
N ARG A 80 16.50 0.55 2.71
CA ARG A 80 17.74 0.72 1.93
C ARG A 80 18.89 -0.12 2.47
N LEU A 81 19.17 -0.01 3.77
CA LEU A 81 20.37 -0.59 4.37
C LEU A 81 20.24 -2.09 4.64
N LYS A 82 19.05 -2.58 4.98
CA LYS A 82 18.83 -3.98 5.40
C LYS A 82 18.13 -4.84 4.37
N ARG A 83 17.36 -4.24 3.44
CA ARG A 83 16.65 -4.95 2.39
C ARG A 83 17.27 -4.75 1.01
N GLY A 84 18.16 -3.75 0.85
CA GLY A 84 18.75 -3.38 -0.42
C GLY A 84 17.74 -2.77 -1.40
N TRP A 85 16.63 -2.21 -0.86
CA TRP A 85 15.64 -1.54 -1.69
C TRP A 85 16.10 -0.12 -2.03
N ASP A 86 15.51 0.45 -3.06
CA ASP A 86 15.83 1.80 -3.52
C ASP A 86 15.27 2.90 -2.60
N GLU A 87 14.19 2.62 -1.88
CA GLU A 87 13.50 3.56 -1.00
C GLU A 87 12.46 2.86 -0.10
N LEU A 88 11.73 3.64 0.72
CA LEU A 88 10.60 3.18 1.51
C LEU A 88 9.63 2.35 0.64
N GLY A 89 9.27 1.15 1.10
CA GLY A 89 8.36 0.27 0.37
C GLY A 89 6.90 0.72 0.36
N TYR A 90 6.48 1.47 1.39
CA TYR A 90 5.11 1.96 1.55
C TYR A 90 4.89 3.31 0.84
N HIS A 91 3.61 3.63 0.58
CA HIS A 91 3.21 4.95 0.07
C HIS A 91 2.89 5.92 1.22
N PHE A 92 2.35 5.38 2.32
CA PHE A 92 2.04 6.15 3.52
C PHE A 92 2.47 5.40 4.79
N VAL A 93 2.84 6.14 5.81
CA VAL A 93 3.11 5.63 7.16
C VAL A 93 2.28 6.45 8.15
N ILE A 94 1.57 5.79 9.08
CA ILE A 94 0.80 6.44 10.14
C ILE A 94 1.47 6.18 11.48
N THR A 95 2.05 7.21 12.08
CA THR A 95 2.81 7.11 13.33
C THR A 95 1.92 6.94 14.56
N ASN A 96 2.50 6.44 15.66
CA ASN A 96 1.78 6.06 16.89
C ASN A 96 2.23 6.83 18.15
N GLY A 97 2.83 8.00 18.01
CA GLY A 97 3.36 8.76 19.14
C GLY A 97 4.80 8.40 19.52
N ASN A 98 5.36 7.30 19.01
CA ASN A 98 6.72 6.87 19.25
C ASN A 98 7.54 6.88 17.94
N GLY A 99 8.11 8.01 17.63
CA GLY A 99 8.82 8.30 16.37
C GLY A 99 8.22 9.45 15.57
N GLY A 100 7.03 9.89 15.93
CA GLY A 100 6.28 11.02 15.37
C GLY A 100 4.96 11.18 16.12
N PRO A 101 4.24 12.31 15.97
CA PRO A 101 2.92 12.52 16.59
C PRO A 101 1.96 11.36 16.32
N ASP A 102 1.15 10.96 17.30
CA ASP A 102 0.18 9.89 17.12
C ASP A 102 -0.86 10.25 16.03
N GLY A 103 -1.05 9.35 15.08
CA GLY A 103 -1.94 9.56 13.94
C GLY A 103 -1.40 10.46 12.83
N LEU A 104 -0.13 10.92 12.89
CA LEU A 104 0.45 11.67 11.78
C LEU A 104 0.58 10.76 10.54
N VAL A 105 0.06 11.22 9.40
CA VAL A 105 0.24 10.56 8.10
C VAL A 105 1.47 11.14 7.43
N GLU A 106 2.49 10.32 7.28
CA GLU A 106 3.70 10.64 6.54
C GLU A 106 3.62 10.07 5.12
N VAL A 107 4.01 10.89 4.14
CA VAL A 107 3.95 10.54 2.73
C VAL A 107 5.30 10.03 2.25
N GLY A 108 5.32 8.82 1.71
CA GLY A 108 6.52 8.24 1.12
C GLY A 108 6.86 8.83 -0.26
N SER A 109 8.14 8.75 -0.62
CA SER A 109 8.64 9.24 -1.91
C SER A 109 7.93 8.60 -3.11
N ARG A 110 7.59 7.30 -3.02
CA ARG A 110 6.85 6.57 -4.06
C ARG A 110 5.51 7.20 -4.39
N TRP A 111 4.80 7.69 -3.38
CA TRP A 111 3.51 8.34 -3.57
C TRP A 111 3.61 9.61 -4.42
N ASN A 112 4.59 10.46 -4.12
CA ASN A 112 4.76 11.75 -4.80
C ASN A 112 4.89 11.58 -6.32
N VAL A 113 5.56 10.52 -6.78
CA VAL A 113 5.80 10.25 -8.21
C VAL A 113 4.95 9.09 -8.74
N GLN A 114 3.97 8.64 -7.97
CA GLN A 114 3.07 7.54 -8.32
C GLN A 114 3.81 6.25 -8.74
N LYS A 115 4.91 5.95 -8.05
CA LYS A 115 5.71 4.74 -8.26
C LYS A 115 5.04 3.54 -7.58
N TRP A 116 5.16 2.36 -8.16
CA TRP A 116 4.72 1.11 -7.55
C TRP A 116 5.41 0.83 -6.21
N GLY A 117 4.73 0.07 -5.34
CA GLY A 117 5.19 -0.23 -3.99
C GLY A 117 6.16 -1.41 -3.91
N ALA A 118 6.76 -1.59 -2.72
CA ALA A 118 7.54 -2.77 -2.37
C ALA A 118 7.10 -3.26 -0.97
N HIS A 119 5.80 -3.45 -0.78
CA HIS A 119 5.20 -3.73 0.53
C HIS A 119 4.49 -5.09 0.61
N THR A 120 4.17 -5.72 -0.52
CA THR A 120 3.42 -6.98 -0.57
C THR A 120 4.20 -8.01 -1.39
N GLY A 121 5.07 -8.75 -0.72
CA GLY A 121 5.89 -9.77 -1.37
C GLY A 121 5.16 -11.13 -1.50
N GLY A 122 5.59 -11.93 -2.49
CA GLY A 122 5.12 -13.30 -2.68
C GLY A 122 3.78 -13.44 -3.39
N THR A 123 3.21 -12.35 -3.90
CA THR A 123 1.98 -12.36 -4.68
C THR A 123 2.26 -12.65 -6.15
N PRO A 124 1.35 -13.37 -6.86
CA PRO A 124 1.50 -13.59 -8.29
C PRO A 124 1.62 -12.26 -9.04
N ASP A 125 2.49 -12.23 -10.05
CA ASP A 125 2.68 -11.10 -10.96
C ASP A 125 2.96 -9.76 -10.30
N ASN A 126 3.34 -9.75 -9.01
CA ASN A 126 3.60 -8.56 -8.21
C ASN A 126 2.41 -7.56 -8.17
N GLU A 127 1.19 -8.04 -8.40
CA GLU A 127 -0.01 -7.23 -8.64
C GLU A 127 -0.29 -6.23 -7.51
N TYR A 128 -0.13 -6.66 -6.26
CA TYR A 128 -0.42 -5.82 -5.10
C TYR A 128 0.66 -4.77 -4.80
N ASN A 129 1.84 -4.90 -5.36
CA ASN A 129 2.83 -3.82 -5.40
C ASN A 129 2.58 -2.89 -6.60
N GLU A 130 2.28 -3.46 -7.77
CA GLU A 130 2.06 -2.69 -9.01
C GLU A 130 0.81 -1.81 -8.94
N TYR A 131 -0.29 -2.33 -8.39
CA TYR A 131 -1.59 -1.66 -8.39
C TYR A 131 -2.16 -1.40 -6.99
N GLY A 132 -1.39 -1.67 -5.93
CA GLY A 132 -1.80 -1.47 -4.54
C GLY A 132 -1.11 -0.28 -3.90
N ILE A 133 -1.90 0.56 -3.23
CA ILE A 133 -1.40 1.64 -2.36
C ILE A 133 -1.10 1.03 -1.00
N GLY A 134 0.17 0.97 -0.59
CA GLY A 134 0.57 0.46 0.72
C GLY A 134 0.50 1.51 1.80
N ILE A 135 -0.27 1.25 2.85
CA ILE A 135 -0.37 2.08 4.05
C ILE A 135 0.13 1.27 5.25
N CYS A 136 1.16 1.75 5.94
CA CYS A 136 1.70 1.10 7.14
C CYS A 136 1.35 1.88 8.39
N LEU A 137 0.66 1.25 9.34
CA LEU A 137 0.48 1.79 10.69
C LEU A 137 1.63 1.32 11.57
N VAL A 138 2.25 2.25 12.27
CA VAL A 138 3.33 1.93 13.22
C VAL A 138 2.74 1.27 14.46
N GLY A 139 3.20 0.07 14.79
CA GLY A 139 2.72 -0.73 15.92
C GLY A 139 2.74 -2.23 15.63
N ASP A 140 2.50 -3.03 16.66
CA ASP A 140 2.14 -4.44 16.55
C ASP A 140 0.70 -4.63 17.00
N PHE A 141 -0.15 -5.04 16.07
CA PHE A 141 -1.58 -5.17 16.31
C PHE A 141 -2.04 -6.63 16.32
N THR A 142 -1.15 -7.51 16.75
CA THR A 142 -1.48 -8.93 16.97
C THR A 142 -2.55 -9.08 18.04
N ASP A 143 -2.40 -8.39 19.18
CA ASP A 143 -3.28 -8.49 20.35
C ASP A 143 -4.00 -7.18 20.70
N SER A 144 -3.77 -6.11 19.97
CA SER A 144 -4.36 -4.79 20.21
C SER A 144 -4.79 -4.12 18.91
N LEU A 145 -5.60 -3.07 19.02
CA LEU A 145 -5.94 -2.20 17.90
C LEU A 145 -4.95 -1.02 17.81
N PRO A 146 -4.84 -0.39 16.64
CA PRO A 146 -4.21 0.91 16.50
C PRO A 146 -4.85 1.94 17.45
N SER A 147 -4.13 3.00 17.77
CA SER A 147 -4.68 4.11 18.55
C SER A 147 -5.89 4.73 17.86
N GLN A 148 -6.72 5.44 18.63
CA GLN A 148 -7.85 6.18 18.07
C GLN A 148 -7.39 7.20 17.01
N ALA A 149 -6.26 7.87 17.26
CA ALA A 149 -5.69 8.85 16.31
C ALA A 149 -5.22 8.17 15.01
N GLN A 150 -4.58 6.99 15.10
CA GLN A 150 -4.20 6.22 13.92
C GLN A 150 -5.44 5.76 13.11
N MET A 151 -6.46 5.26 13.80
CA MET A 151 -7.70 4.79 13.15
C MET A 151 -8.44 5.92 12.44
N GLU A 152 -8.53 7.09 13.07
CA GLU A 152 -9.15 8.28 12.46
C GLU A 152 -8.38 8.76 11.23
N SER A 153 -7.05 8.77 11.31
CA SER A 153 -6.20 9.15 10.18
C SER A 153 -6.26 8.14 9.04
N LEU A 154 -6.29 6.85 9.38
CA LEU A 154 -6.48 5.79 8.39
C LEU A 154 -7.83 5.95 7.67
N ARG A 155 -8.92 6.14 8.41
CA ARG A 155 -10.27 6.31 7.82
C ARG A 155 -10.30 7.47 6.82
N ARG A 156 -9.80 8.65 7.22
CA ARG A 156 -9.74 9.83 6.32
C ARG A 156 -8.90 9.59 5.09
N LEU A 157 -7.74 8.92 5.25
CA LEU A 157 -6.87 8.59 4.12
C LEU A 157 -7.54 7.59 3.17
N LEU A 158 -8.21 6.57 3.70
CA LEU A 158 -8.96 5.58 2.91
C LEU A 158 -10.11 6.23 2.13
N GLU A 159 -10.88 7.09 2.76
CA GLU A 159 -11.97 7.86 2.12
C GLU A 159 -11.44 8.66 0.93
N TYR A 160 -10.36 9.43 1.15
CA TYR A 160 -9.73 10.21 0.09
C TYR A 160 -9.24 9.34 -1.07
N LEU A 161 -8.46 8.28 -0.77
CA LEU A 161 -7.87 7.44 -1.80
C LEU A 161 -8.93 6.63 -2.57
N SER A 162 -9.91 6.07 -1.86
CA SER A 162 -11.00 5.31 -2.48
C SER A 162 -11.81 6.18 -3.45
N ALA A 163 -12.16 7.37 -3.02
CA ALA A 163 -12.92 8.28 -3.86
C ALA A 163 -12.07 8.84 -5.01
N ARG A 164 -10.79 9.16 -4.77
CA ARG A 164 -9.86 9.71 -5.78
C ARG A 164 -9.58 8.73 -6.91
N TYR A 165 -9.47 7.44 -6.61
CA TYR A 165 -9.06 6.39 -7.56
C TYR A 165 -10.17 5.41 -7.90
N GLY A 166 -11.37 5.57 -7.34
CA GLY A 166 -12.49 4.65 -7.57
C GLY A 166 -12.25 3.26 -6.97
N ILE A 167 -11.50 3.15 -5.87
CA ILE A 167 -11.17 1.87 -5.23
C ILE A 167 -12.35 1.45 -4.35
N PRO A 168 -13.05 0.35 -4.68
CA PRO A 168 -14.19 -0.10 -3.88
C PRO A 168 -13.74 -0.68 -2.54
N ALA A 169 -14.60 -0.64 -1.53
CA ALA A 169 -14.30 -1.13 -0.17
C ALA A 169 -13.76 -2.57 -0.15
N ARG A 170 -14.25 -3.47 -1.00
CA ARG A 170 -13.76 -4.85 -1.13
C ARG A 170 -12.30 -4.98 -1.57
N ASN A 171 -11.71 -3.91 -2.12
CA ASN A 171 -10.31 -3.85 -2.55
C ASN A 171 -9.41 -3.14 -1.51
N ILE A 172 -9.96 -2.84 -0.34
CA ILE A 172 -9.20 -2.39 0.84
C ILE A 172 -8.96 -3.63 1.70
N ILE A 173 -7.74 -4.13 1.69
CA ILE A 173 -7.39 -5.42 2.29
C ILE A 173 -6.24 -5.30 3.28
N GLY A 174 -6.14 -6.24 4.21
CA GLY A 174 -4.91 -6.45 4.97
C GLY A 174 -3.86 -7.17 4.14
N HIS A 175 -2.58 -6.99 4.44
CA HIS A 175 -1.50 -7.65 3.70
C HIS A 175 -1.70 -9.18 3.62
N ARG A 176 -2.18 -9.81 4.69
CA ARG A 176 -2.43 -11.28 4.76
C ARG A 176 -3.50 -11.76 3.77
N ASP A 177 -4.38 -10.87 3.31
CA ASP A 177 -5.48 -11.21 2.40
C ASP A 177 -5.02 -11.24 0.92
N ALA A 178 -3.83 -10.70 0.63
CA ALA A 178 -3.28 -10.74 -0.72
C ALA A 178 -2.91 -12.18 -1.10
N PRO A 179 -3.40 -12.71 -2.25
CA PRO A 179 -3.11 -14.07 -2.70
C PRO A 179 -1.62 -14.39 -2.71
N GLY A 180 -1.23 -15.47 -2.06
CA GLY A 180 0.18 -15.90 -1.96
C GLY A 180 0.97 -15.26 -0.82
N ALA A 181 0.45 -14.25 -0.15
CA ALA A 181 1.10 -13.65 1.02
C ALA A 181 1.19 -14.65 2.17
N LYS A 182 2.38 -14.75 2.79
CA LYS A 182 2.64 -15.62 3.95
C LYS A 182 2.97 -14.76 5.17
N THR A 183 1.99 -14.08 5.71
CA THR A 183 2.16 -13.11 6.80
C THR A 183 0.94 -13.04 7.71
N GLN A 184 1.11 -12.56 8.95
CA GLN A 184 0.03 -12.20 9.86
C GLN A 184 -0.31 -10.70 9.82
N CYS A 185 0.43 -9.93 9.03
CA CYS A 185 0.19 -8.49 8.86
C CYS A 185 -1.23 -8.23 8.30
N PRO A 186 -2.01 -7.31 8.85
CA PRO A 186 -1.64 -6.23 9.76
C PRO A 186 -1.75 -6.54 11.27
N GLY A 187 -1.70 -7.79 11.69
CA GLY A 187 -1.91 -8.27 13.04
C GLY A 187 -3.34 -8.78 13.25
N GLU A 188 -3.50 -9.81 14.09
CA GLU A 188 -4.76 -10.57 14.20
C GLU A 188 -5.91 -9.72 14.72
N ALA A 189 -5.70 -8.95 15.80
CA ALA A 189 -6.76 -8.13 16.38
C ALA A 189 -7.23 -7.05 15.41
N PHE A 190 -6.30 -6.37 14.75
CA PHE A 190 -6.64 -5.32 13.78
C PHE A 190 -7.27 -5.90 12.52
N TRP A 191 -6.78 -7.02 12.01
CA TRP A 191 -7.38 -7.69 10.87
C TRP A 191 -8.85 -8.09 11.13
N ARG A 192 -9.14 -8.69 12.29
CA ARG A 192 -10.53 -8.99 12.68
C ARG A 192 -11.41 -7.75 12.74
N HIS A 193 -10.87 -6.65 13.25
CA HIS A 193 -11.57 -5.38 13.27
C HIS A 193 -11.89 -4.89 11.83
N MET A 194 -10.94 -4.98 10.91
CA MET A 194 -11.14 -4.64 9.49
C MET A 194 -12.23 -5.51 8.83
N GLN A 195 -12.28 -6.81 9.16
CA GLN A 195 -13.30 -7.72 8.61
C GLN A 195 -14.71 -7.45 9.16
N ALA A 196 -14.80 -7.06 10.42
CA ALA A 196 -16.07 -6.81 11.11
C ALA A 196 -16.66 -5.42 10.82
N ASN A 197 -15.83 -4.46 10.40
CA ASN A 197 -16.23 -3.07 10.27
C ASN A 197 -15.78 -2.52 8.91
N SER A 198 -16.67 -1.84 8.19
CA SER A 198 -16.24 -1.08 7.01
C SER A 198 -15.34 0.07 7.46
N LEU A 199 -14.12 0.13 6.93
CA LEU A 199 -13.18 1.22 7.21
C LEU A 199 -13.49 2.49 6.42
N VAL A 200 -14.38 2.40 5.43
CA VAL A 200 -14.90 3.53 4.64
C VAL A 200 -16.42 3.50 4.65
N PRO A 201 -17.09 4.65 4.66
CA PRO A 201 -18.54 4.73 4.47
C PRO A 201 -18.95 4.08 3.14
N SER A 202 -20.07 3.38 3.14
CA SER A 202 -20.69 2.81 1.93
C SER A 202 -21.30 3.90 1.07
#